data_7ffe32ac55000e0089c336c6a9f73b8a
#
_entry.id   7ffe32ac55000e0089c336c6a9f73b8a
#
_cell.length_a   1.000
_cell.length_b   1.000
_cell.length_c   1.000
_cell.angle_alpha   90.00
_cell.angle_beta   90.00
_cell.angle_gamma   90.00
#
_symmetry.space_group_name_H-M   'P 1'
#
loop_
_entity.id
_entity.type
_entity.pdbx_description
1 polymer ?
#
loop_
_entity_poly.entity_id
_entity_poly.type
_entity_poly.pdbx_seq_one_letter_code
_entity_poly.pdbx_strand_id
1 'polypeptide(L)'
;MNRVSFVIQCLALCAMHAWSPRLTAQDAKPPAGGRVAYMLLVNGDVTDAVVKAANIEGHKSVAGPFIGTWHDIKGMSHIQPGRLDPLERGEIDTLLIGTLHCYPNAETWSNHVGLDSTPAGLAAAGCKNNPKFRIVWQTYVWPTGHEPKDGKKTLDVAAMKKRAASEPLKELEKLVDAINGKQGRQVVLISPVGVATMKLVEMVADGMFPGITDPADLWTQFNMHSNRHVLALTAYCNVATMYGVSPVGLKPDFSKVGYGGGGKGPGAQSMEGITDEQRAILQNIAWETVSKYPYSGITK
;
A
#
# COMPACT_ATOMS: atom_id res chain seq x y z
N MET A 1 -27.25 -30.88 -52.05
CA MET A 1 -25.79 -31.14 -52.09
C MET A 1 -25.11 -30.37 -50.99
N ASN A 2 -24.70 -31.10 -50.02
CA ASN A 2 -23.69 -30.93 -48.96
C ASN A 2 -23.66 -29.66 -48.08
N ARG A 3 -24.47 -29.72 -47.05
CA ARG A 3 -24.26 -29.03 -45.78
C ARG A 3 -23.65 -30.04 -44.78
N VAL A 4 -22.36 -30.22 -44.77
CA VAL A 4 -21.62 -30.93 -43.68
C VAL A 4 -20.16 -30.52 -43.85
N SER A 5 -19.68 -29.56 -43.09
CA SER A 5 -18.25 -29.30 -42.81
C SER A 5 -18.04 -27.95 -42.12
N PHE A 6 -18.72 -27.68 -41.01
CA PHE A 6 -18.41 -26.45 -40.22
C PHE A 6 -18.53 -26.64 -38.69
N VAL A 7 -18.47 -27.88 -38.20
CA VAL A 7 -18.67 -28.13 -36.75
C VAL A 7 -17.44 -28.72 -36.03
N ILE A 8 -16.29 -28.88 -36.68
CA ILE A 8 -15.12 -29.55 -36.07
C ILE A 8 -13.93 -28.60 -35.86
N GLN A 9 -14.09 -27.30 -35.82
CA GLN A 9 -12.94 -26.41 -35.57
C GLN A 9 -13.04 -25.55 -34.27
N CYS A 10 -14.08 -25.71 -33.47
CA CYS A 10 -14.26 -24.95 -32.22
C CYS A 10 -13.93 -25.72 -30.92
N LEU A 11 -13.42 -26.95 -30.98
CA LEU A 11 -13.16 -27.79 -29.81
C LEU A 11 -11.67 -28.01 -29.47
N ALA A 12 -10.75 -27.32 -30.17
CA ALA A 12 -9.31 -27.51 -29.94
C ALA A 12 -8.58 -26.32 -29.29
N LEU A 13 -9.29 -25.29 -28.83
CA LEU A 13 -8.67 -24.09 -28.23
C LEU A 13 -8.85 -23.96 -26.71
N CYS A 14 -9.44 -24.94 -26.04
CA CYS A 14 -9.66 -24.91 -24.58
C CYS A 14 -8.69 -25.77 -23.75
N ALA A 15 -7.62 -26.29 -24.31
CA ALA A 15 -6.75 -27.25 -23.59
C ALA A 15 -5.27 -26.87 -23.53
N MET A 16 -4.90 -25.60 -23.63
CA MET A 16 -3.52 -25.16 -23.35
C MET A 16 -3.46 -24.00 -22.35
N HIS A 17 -4.18 -24.09 -21.24
CA HIS A 17 -3.72 -23.44 -20.03
C HIS A 17 -2.71 -24.37 -19.38
N ALA A 18 -1.52 -24.37 -20.00
CA ALA A 18 -0.35 -25.05 -19.48
C ALA A 18 -0.11 -24.58 -18.04
N TRP A 19 -0.12 -25.55 -17.19
CA TRP A 19 0.32 -25.55 -15.80
C TRP A 19 1.67 -24.86 -15.71
N SER A 20 1.67 -23.53 -15.47
CA SER A 20 2.87 -22.87 -14.99
C SER A 20 3.12 -23.41 -13.60
N PRO A 21 4.29 -24.03 -13.30
CA PRO A 21 4.61 -24.47 -11.95
C PRO A 21 4.43 -23.24 -11.06
N ARG A 22 3.49 -23.32 -10.12
CA ARG A 22 3.40 -22.35 -9.02
C ARG A 22 4.74 -22.48 -8.29
N LEU A 23 5.65 -21.54 -8.54
CA LEU A 23 6.76 -21.29 -7.63
C LEU A 23 6.09 -20.91 -6.31
N THR A 24 5.95 -21.90 -5.45
CA THR A 24 5.53 -21.68 -4.07
C THR A 24 6.63 -20.82 -3.45
N ALA A 25 6.24 -19.70 -2.86
CA ALA A 25 7.13 -18.71 -2.23
C ALA A 25 7.96 -19.31 -1.05
N GLN A 26 7.97 -20.62 -0.91
CA GLN A 26 8.53 -21.33 0.25
C GLN A 26 10.03 -21.69 0.13
N ASP A 27 10.63 -21.61 -1.06
CA ASP A 27 12.01 -22.12 -1.26
C ASP A 27 13.09 -21.02 -1.31
N ALA A 28 12.72 -19.73 -1.33
CA ALA A 28 13.69 -18.66 -1.25
C ALA A 28 13.92 -18.27 0.21
N LYS A 29 15.20 -18.20 0.63
CA LYS A 29 15.55 -17.66 1.95
C LYS A 29 14.87 -16.28 2.12
N PRO A 30 14.09 -16.07 3.19
CA PRO A 30 13.46 -14.79 3.43
C PRO A 30 14.50 -13.67 3.39
N PRO A 31 14.17 -12.51 2.81
CA PRO A 31 15.07 -11.37 2.84
C PRO A 31 15.34 -10.97 4.29
N ALA A 32 16.55 -10.50 4.56
CA ALA A 32 16.89 -9.99 5.87
C ALA A 32 15.99 -8.79 6.22
N GLY A 33 15.40 -8.83 7.40
CA GLY A 33 14.67 -7.73 7.99
C GLY A 33 15.58 -6.57 8.38
N GLY A 34 15.00 -5.57 9.01
CA GLY A 34 15.71 -4.40 9.51
C GLY A 34 14.85 -3.65 10.52
N ARG A 35 15.38 -2.53 11.01
CA ARG A 35 14.67 -1.61 11.91
C ARG A 35 13.71 -0.76 11.06
N VAL A 36 12.42 -0.97 11.26
CA VAL A 36 11.35 -0.33 10.47
C VAL A 36 10.58 0.64 11.35
N ALA A 37 10.49 1.88 10.92
CA ALA A 37 9.64 2.88 11.53
C ALA A 37 8.42 3.17 10.65
N TYR A 38 7.28 3.38 11.28
CA TYR A 38 6.01 3.67 10.63
C TYR A 38 5.61 5.11 10.90
N MET A 39 5.20 5.82 9.85
CA MET A 39 4.74 7.20 9.94
C MET A 39 3.47 7.41 9.14
N LEU A 40 2.65 8.33 9.60
CA LEU A 40 1.49 8.86 8.87
C LEU A 40 0.61 7.79 8.21
N LEU A 41 -0.62 7.63 8.65
CA LEU A 41 -1.63 6.75 8.03
C LEU A 41 -1.20 5.29 7.78
N VAL A 42 -0.02 4.90 8.25
CA VAL A 42 0.45 3.52 8.16
C VAL A 42 -0.01 2.76 9.40
N ASN A 43 -0.70 1.66 9.17
CA ASN A 43 -1.07 0.75 10.25
C ASN A 43 0.07 -0.27 10.48
N GLY A 44 0.99 0.07 11.38
CA GLY A 44 2.17 -0.73 11.68
C GLY A 44 1.82 -2.13 12.17
N ASP A 45 0.87 -2.25 13.10
CA ASP A 45 0.49 -3.54 13.70
C ASP A 45 -0.04 -4.54 12.66
N VAL A 46 -0.83 -4.05 11.68
CA VAL A 46 -1.34 -4.90 10.58
C VAL A 46 -0.19 -5.33 9.66
N THR A 47 0.74 -4.41 9.38
CA THR A 47 1.92 -4.70 8.57
C THR A 47 2.83 -5.71 9.27
N ASP A 48 3.07 -5.56 10.56
CA ASP A 48 3.89 -6.46 11.38
C ASP A 48 3.30 -7.89 11.45
N ALA A 49 1.97 -8.01 11.49
CA ALA A 49 1.32 -9.32 11.43
C ALA A 49 1.62 -10.05 10.11
N VAL A 50 1.64 -9.31 8.98
CA VAL A 50 2.00 -9.88 7.67
C VAL A 50 3.50 -10.20 7.60
N VAL A 51 4.37 -9.33 8.12
CA VAL A 51 5.82 -9.58 8.22
C VAL A 51 6.11 -10.86 9.00
N LYS A 52 5.44 -11.05 10.14
CA LYS A 52 5.56 -12.26 10.95
C LYS A 52 5.13 -13.50 10.18
N ALA A 53 4.01 -13.43 9.46
CA ALA A 53 3.53 -14.56 8.64
C ALA A 53 4.49 -14.88 7.48
N ALA A 54 5.22 -13.88 6.98
CA ALA A 54 6.24 -14.04 5.94
C ALA A 54 7.60 -14.52 6.48
N ASN A 55 7.74 -14.75 7.79
CA ASN A 55 8.98 -15.17 8.46
C ASN A 55 10.18 -14.27 8.12
N ILE A 56 9.98 -12.95 8.08
CA ILE A 56 11.07 -12.01 7.81
C ILE A 56 11.98 -11.90 9.05
N GLU A 57 13.09 -12.62 9.02
CA GLU A 57 14.06 -12.61 10.13
C GLU A 57 14.69 -11.24 10.31
N GLY A 58 14.84 -10.80 11.57
CA GLY A 58 15.47 -9.52 11.91
C GLY A 58 14.59 -8.29 11.69
N HIS A 59 13.33 -8.46 11.32
CA HIS A 59 12.38 -7.34 11.33
C HIS A 59 12.14 -6.87 12.76
N LYS A 60 12.27 -5.56 12.97
CA LYS A 60 12.04 -4.92 14.26
C LYS A 60 11.36 -3.58 14.06
N SER A 61 10.16 -3.44 14.58
CA SER A 61 9.47 -2.15 14.64
C SER A 61 10.16 -1.26 15.66
N VAL A 62 10.47 -0.04 15.26
CA VAL A 62 11.14 0.96 16.09
C VAL A 62 10.34 2.26 16.08
N ALA A 63 10.58 3.11 17.08
CA ALA A 63 9.99 4.44 17.11
C ALA A 63 10.47 5.25 15.89
N GLY A 64 9.53 5.84 15.18
CA GLY A 64 9.81 6.72 14.04
C GLY A 64 10.05 8.16 14.47
N PRO A 65 10.52 8.98 13.53
CA PRO A 65 10.51 10.41 13.73
C PRO A 65 9.06 10.86 13.93
N PHE A 66 8.79 11.48 15.07
CA PHE A 66 7.45 12.02 15.32
C PHE A 66 7.25 13.27 14.48
N ILE A 67 6.53 13.11 13.39
CA ILE A 67 6.01 14.24 12.62
C ILE A 67 4.56 14.39 13.04
N GLY A 68 4.25 15.52 13.65
CA GLY A 68 2.94 15.77 14.25
C GLY A 68 1.77 15.64 13.28
N THR A 69 0.63 16.15 13.67
CA THR A 69 -0.64 15.97 12.99
C THR A 69 -0.67 16.52 11.55
N TRP A 70 -1.72 16.22 10.82
CA TRP A 70 -2.07 16.68 9.44
C TRP A 70 -1.77 18.16 9.15
N HIS A 71 -1.82 19.02 10.14
CA HIS A 71 -1.54 20.43 10.00
C HIS A 71 -0.04 20.75 9.85
N ASP A 72 0.80 19.89 10.41
CA ASP A 72 2.26 20.07 10.34
C ASP A 72 2.82 19.77 8.95
N ILE A 73 2.07 19.04 8.12
CA ILE A 73 2.48 18.72 6.76
C ILE A 73 2.46 19.96 5.84
N LYS A 74 1.56 20.91 6.09
CA LYS A 74 1.57 22.21 5.39
C LYS A 74 2.77 23.08 5.77
N GLY A 75 3.37 22.82 6.91
CA GLY A 75 4.53 23.55 7.44
C GLY A 75 5.84 22.76 7.41
N MET A 76 5.90 21.63 6.71
CA MET A 76 7.03 20.70 6.75
C MET A 76 8.31 21.17 6.04
N SER A 77 8.38 22.40 5.57
CA SER A 77 9.65 23.09 5.36
C SER A 77 10.46 23.26 6.66
N HIS A 78 9.83 23.03 7.83
CA HIS A 78 10.42 23.23 9.14
C HIS A 78 10.24 22.01 10.05
N ILE A 79 10.93 20.90 9.73
CA ILE A 79 11.06 19.80 10.68
C ILE A 79 11.81 20.34 11.89
N GLN A 80 11.16 20.33 13.05
CA GLN A 80 11.77 20.84 14.28
C GLN A 80 13.08 20.10 14.59
N PRO A 81 14.12 20.81 15.06
CA PRO A 81 15.35 20.19 15.49
C PRO A 81 15.10 19.02 16.46
N GLY A 82 15.88 17.94 16.30
CA GLY A 82 15.78 16.73 17.11
C GLY A 82 14.73 15.71 16.66
N ARG A 83 13.76 16.08 15.86
CA ARG A 83 12.74 15.11 15.37
C ARG A 83 13.29 14.12 14.33
N LEU A 84 14.36 14.47 13.63
CA LEU A 84 15.05 13.60 12.69
C LEU A 84 16.19 12.79 13.33
N ASP A 85 16.48 13.01 14.61
CA ASP A 85 17.61 12.38 15.28
C ASP A 85 17.70 10.86 15.08
N PRO A 86 16.62 10.06 15.21
CA PRO A 86 16.72 8.63 14.97
C PRO A 86 17.14 8.27 13.54
N LEU A 87 16.72 9.07 12.55
CA LEU A 87 17.16 8.90 11.16
C LEU A 87 18.63 9.30 11.01
N GLU A 88 18.99 10.47 11.53
CA GLU A 88 20.34 11.00 11.44
C GLU A 88 21.38 10.15 12.21
N ARG A 89 20.97 9.47 13.29
CA ARG A 89 21.82 8.50 13.99
C ARG A 89 21.90 7.14 13.30
N GLY A 90 21.15 6.94 12.20
CA GLY A 90 21.13 5.67 11.47
C GLY A 90 20.41 4.54 12.22
N GLU A 91 19.48 4.86 13.11
CA GLU A 91 18.74 3.89 13.92
C GLU A 91 17.55 3.24 13.18
N ILE A 92 17.22 3.73 11.98
CA ILE A 92 16.14 3.26 11.13
C ILE A 92 16.71 2.77 9.81
N ASP A 93 16.35 1.57 9.39
CA ASP A 93 16.76 0.99 8.11
C ASP A 93 15.70 1.21 7.03
N THR A 94 14.42 1.17 7.41
CA THR A 94 13.30 1.44 6.51
C THR A 94 12.30 2.34 7.20
N LEU A 95 11.93 3.42 6.53
CA LEU A 95 10.85 4.31 6.94
C LEU A 95 9.66 4.09 6.02
N LEU A 96 8.56 3.55 6.57
CA LEU A 96 7.31 3.42 5.84
C LEU A 96 6.45 4.65 6.13
N ILE A 97 6.14 5.42 5.09
CA ILE A 97 5.33 6.63 5.20
C ILE A 97 4.05 6.50 4.39
N GLY A 98 2.94 6.94 4.97
CA GLY A 98 1.69 7.10 4.25
C GLY A 98 1.73 8.37 3.42
N THR A 99 1.21 8.30 2.20
CA THR A 99 1.11 9.49 1.37
C THR A 99 -0.22 10.19 1.52
N LEU A 100 -0.14 11.47 1.37
CA LEU A 100 -1.27 12.38 1.38
C LEU A 100 -1.89 12.56 -0.02
N HIS A 101 -1.93 11.53 -0.84
CA HIS A 101 -2.79 11.52 -2.04
C HIS A 101 -4.26 11.84 -1.75
N CYS A 102 -4.52 12.13 -0.48
CA CYS A 102 -5.80 12.53 0.03
C CYS A 102 -6.16 13.99 -0.26
N TYR A 103 -5.24 14.81 -0.73
CA TYR A 103 -5.59 16.20 -0.99
C TYR A 103 -6.41 16.32 -2.27
N PRO A 104 -7.60 16.93 -2.17
CA PRO A 104 -8.55 16.97 -3.29
C PRO A 104 -8.12 17.88 -4.44
N ASN A 105 -7.03 18.64 -4.30
CA ASN A 105 -6.56 19.51 -5.38
C ASN A 105 -5.07 19.33 -5.64
N ALA A 106 -4.73 19.19 -6.91
CA ALA A 106 -3.37 19.11 -7.40
C ALA A 106 -2.51 20.31 -7.01
N GLU A 107 -3.13 21.47 -6.83
CA GLU A 107 -2.46 22.73 -6.49
C GLU A 107 -1.83 22.69 -5.09
N THR A 108 -2.52 22.11 -4.10
CA THR A 108 -1.96 21.92 -2.74
C THR A 108 -0.81 20.94 -2.74
N TRP A 109 -0.83 19.97 -3.65
CA TRP A 109 0.22 18.96 -3.78
C TRP A 109 1.45 19.49 -4.52
N SER A 110 1.25 20.20 -5.64
CA SER A 110 2.33 20.76 -6.46
C SER A 110 3.21 21.76 -5.71
N ASN A 111 2.62 22.49 -4.76
CA ASN A 111 3.35 23.44 -3.91
C ASN A 111 4.26 22.78 -2.87
N HIS A 112 4.17 21.45 -2.69
CA HIS A 112 4.97 20.68 -1.74
C HIS A 112 5.87 19.64 -2.40
N VAL A 113 5.91 19.60 -3.73
CA VAL A 113 6.67 18.64 -4.53
C VAL A 113 7.95 19.29 -5.02
N GLY A 114 9.05 19.07 -4.31
CA GLY A 114 10.37 19.55 -4.70
C GLY A 114 11.45 18.89 -3.85
N LEU A 115 12.70 19.17 -4.17
CA LEU A 115 13.84 18.66 -3.40
C LEU A 115 13.93 19.27 -1.98
N ASP A 116 13.16 20.34 -1.74
CA ASP A 116 12.95 20.92 -0.40
C ASP A 116 11.76 20.29 0.34
N SER A 117 11.11 19.30 -0.28
CA SER A 117 9.99 18.58 0.31
C SER A 117 10.45 17.73 1.49
N THR A 118 9.47 17.41 2.36
CA THR A 118 9.73 16.51 3.49
C THR A 118 10.29 15.16 3.10
N PRO A 119 9.79 14.45 2.06
CA PRO A 119 10.37 13.17 1.65
C PRO A 119 11.85 13.30 1.27
N ALA A 120 12.23 14.38 0.61
CA ALA A 120 13.63 14.65 0.28
C ALA A 120 14.47 14.90 1.54
N GLY A 121 13.94 15.65 2.50
CA GLY A 121 14.58 15.88 3.81
C GLY A 121 14.73 14.58 4.63
N LEU A 122 13.69 13.75 4.67
CA LEU A 122 13.73 12.42 5.32
C LEU A 122 14.77 11.50 4.66
N ALA A 123 14.83 11.49 3.33
CA ALA A 123 15.83 10.72 2.59
C ALA A 123 17.25 11.19 2.90
N ALA A 124 17.49 12.50 2.93
CA ALA A 124 18.78 13.08 3.25
C ALA A 124 19.22 12.74 4.69
N ALA A 125 18.33 12.91 5.66
CA ALA A 125 18.60 12.59 7.06
C ALA A 125 18.88 11.09 7.27
N GLY A 126 18.04 10.21 6.71
CA GLY A 126 18.21 8.77 6.86
C GLY A 126 19.46 8.23 6.18
N CYS A 127 19.87 8.81 5.06
CA CYS A 127 21.09 8.41 4.34
C CYS A 127 22.39 8.92 4.99
N LYS A 128 22.32 9.88 5.90
CA LYS A 128 23.50 10.53 6.50
C LYS A 128 24.44 9.53 7.16
N ASN A 129 23.91 8.63 7.96
CA ASN A 129 24.67 7.63 8.71
C ASN A 129 24.21 6.18 8.48
N ASN A 130 23.29 5.96 7.55
CA ASN A 130 22.85 4.63 7.16
C ASN A 130 22.81 4.47 5.63
N PRO A 131 23.85 3.89 5.01
CA PRO A 131 23.90 3.71 3.56
C PRO A 131 22.85 2.73 3.05
N LYS A 132 22.23 1.94 3.94
CA LYS A 132 21.15 0.99 3.60
C LYS A 132 19.75 1.58 3.78
N PHE A 133 19.66 2.81 4.33
CA PHE A 133 18.38 3.45 4.58
C PHE A 133 17.53 3.57 3.32
N ARG A 134 16.24 3.33 3.47
CA ARG A 134 15.25 3.52 2.41
C ARG A 134 13.91 4.00 2.97
N ILE A 135 13.15 4.63 2.10
CA ILE A 135 11.76 5.01 2.35
C ILE A 135 10.87 4.13 1.48
N VAL A 136 9.82 3.58 2.06
CA VAL A 136 8.70 3.00 1.33
C VAL A 136 7.53 3.96 1.44
N TRP A 137 7.13 4.52 0.32
CA TRP A 137 6.07 5.50 0.26
C TRP A 137 4.76 4.83 -0.13
N GLN A 138 3.90 4.63 0.86
CA GLN A 138 2.59 4.05 0.66
C GLN A 138 1.67 5.07 -0.02
N THR A 139 1.19 4.77 -1.21
CA THR A 139 0.12 5.56 -1.85
C THR A 139 -1.23 5.21 -1.23
N TYR A 140 -2.20 6.09 -1.43
CA TYR A 140 -3.56 5.87 -0.95
C TYR A 140 -4.56 6.39 -1.97
N VAL A 141 -5.73 5.81 -2.03
CA VAL A 141 -6.87 6.35 -2.76
C VAL A 141 -7.93 6.75 -1.74
N TRP A 142 -8.26 8.03 -1.74
CA TRP A 142 -9.30 8.55 -0.85
C TRP A 142 -10.67 8.26 -1.44
N PRO A 143 -11.60 7.72 -0.66
CA PRO A 143 -12.95 7.52 -1.13
C PRO A 143 -13.55 8.87 -1.54
N THR A 144 -13.97 8.93 -2.80
CA THR A 144 -14.71 10.07 -3.35
C THR A 144 -16.17 9.69 -3.36
N GLY A 145 -16.97 10.49 -2.71
CA GLY A 145 -18.39 10.24 -2.62
C GLY A 145 -19.06 11.40 -1.91
N HIS A 146 -20.35 11.37 -1.88
CA HIS A 146 -21.12 12.35 -1.13
C HIS A 146 -21.20 11.92 0.32
N GLU A 147 -21.07 12.88 1.23
CA GLU A 147 -21.50 12.68 2.60
C GLU A 147 -22.97 12.25 2.59
N PRO A 148 -23.33 11.25 3.39
CA PRO A 148 -24.67 10.69 3.36
C PRO A 148 -25.68 11.78 3.77
N LYS A 149 -26.48 12.22 2.82
CA LYS A 149 -27.64 13.08 3.15
C LYS A 149 -28.69 12.32 3.98
N ASP A 150 -28.70 10.97 3.84
CA ASP A 150 -29.69 10.11 4.45
C ASP A 150 -29.05 8.91 5.19
N GLY A 151 -27.82 9.05 5.68
CA GLY A 151 -27.12 8.02 6.43
C GLY A 151 -26.53 6.88 5.56
N LYS A 152 -26.79 6.85 4.25
CA LYS A 152 -26.23 5.85 3.34
C LYS A 152 -25.05 6.42 2.56
N LYS A 153 -23.89 5.83 2.76
CA LYS A 153 -22.69 6.19 1.99
C LYS A 153 -22.86 5.79 0.53
N THR A 154 -22.46 6.67 -0.36
CA THR A 154 -22.35 6.36 -1.78
C THR A 154 -20.96 6.75 -2.27
N LEU A 155 -20.28 5.84 -2.97
CA LEU A 155 -19.01 6.14 -3.61
C LEU A 155 -19.20 6.46 -5.09
N ASP A 156 -18.48 7.47 -5.54
CA ASP A 156 -18.29 7.71 -6.97
C ASP A 156 -17.03 6.95 -7.44
N VAL A 157 -17.24 5.69 -7.82
CA VAL A 157 -16.17 4.80 -8.30
C VAL A 157 -15.48 5.37 -9.53
N ALA A 158 -16.24 6.03 -10.44
CA ALA A 158 -15.67 6.63 -11.64
C ALA A 158 -14.73 7.81 -11.30
N ALA A 159 -15.15 8.68 -10.37
CA ALA A 159 -14.30 9.76 -9.88
C ALA A 159 -13.07 9.25 -9.13
N MET A 160 -13.22 8.19 -8.33
CA MET A 160 -12.08 7.54 -7.67
C MET A 160 -11.09 6.97 -8.66
N LYS A 161 -11.56 6.26 -9.69
CA LYS A 161 -10.73 5.71 -10.77
C LYS A 161 -9.97 6.81 -11.51
N LYS A 162 -10.67 7.87 -11.89
CA LYS A 162 -10.06 9.04 -12.54
C LYS A 162 -8.97 9.66 -11.67
N ARG A 163 -9.20 9.76 -10.37
CA ARG A 163 -8.24 10.31 -9.40
C ARG A 163 -7.03 9.40 -9.20
N ALA A 164 -7.23 8.09 -9.09
CA ALA A 164 -6.15 7.12 -8.92
C ALA A 164 -5.19 7.09 -10.13
N ALA A 165 -5.70 7.39 -11.33
CA ALA A 165 -4.93 7.48 -12.57
C ALA A 165 -4.44 8.90 -12.88
N SER A 166 -4.60 9.86 -11.96
CA SER A 166 -4.40 11.27 -12.22
C SER A 166 -2.96 11.74 -12.02
N GLU A 167 -2.71 12.99 -12.39
CA GLU A 167 -1.45 13.70 -12.30
C GLU A 167 -0.71 13.57 -10.95
N PRO A 168 -1.38 13.54 -9.77
CA PRO A 168 -0.69 13.40 -8.48
C PRO A 168 0.21 12.16 -8.37
N LEU A 169 -0.14 11.02 -8.97
CA LEU A 169 0.73 9.85 -8.95
C LEU A 169 2.00 10.07 -9.79
N LYS A 170 1.85 10.68 -10.96
CA LYS A 170 2.98 11.02 -11.83
C LYS A 170 3.92 12.06 -11.21
N GLU A 171 3.36 13.03 -10.51
CA GLU A 171 4.18 14.00 -9.77
C GLU A 171 4.96 13.33 -8.63
N LEU A 172 4.34 12.36 -7.94
CA LEU A 172 5.03 11.54 -6.95
C LEU A 172 6.19 10.74 -7.59
N GLU A 173 5.94 10.10 -8.72
CA GLU A 173 6.95 9.35 -9.46
C GLU A 173 8.13 10.24 -9.87
N LYS A 174 7.88 11.44 -10.40
CA LYS A 174 8.93 12.44 -10.71
C LYS A 174 9.73 12.86 -9.48
N LEU A 175 9.04 13.06 -8.34
CA LEU A 175 9.72 13.39 -7.09
C LEU A 175 10.61 12.24 -6.62
N VAL A 176 10.13 11.00 -6.69
CA VAL A 176 10.91 9.81 -6.35
C VAL A 176 12.15 9.71 -7.24
N ASP A 177 12.03 9.93 -8.54
CA ASP A 177 13.16 9.96 -9.47
C ASP A 177 14.16 11.04 -9.09
N ALA A 178 13.71 12.24 -8.76
CA ALA A 178 14.57 13.35 -8.36
C ALA A 178 15.31 13.06 -7.05
N ILE A 179 14.63 12.48 -6.05
CA ILE A 179 15.26 12.11 -4.77
C ILE A 179 16.28 10.99 -4.98
N ASN A 180 15.91 9.94 -5.70
CA ASN A 180 16.80 8.81 -5.99
C ASN A 180 18.02 9.24 -6.80
N GLY A 181 17.82 10.10 -7.79
CA GLY A 181 18.91 10.70 -8.56
C GLY A 181 19.87 11.53 -7.70
N LYS A 182 19.34 12.37 -6.80
CA LYS A 182 20.17 13.15 -5.84
C LYS A 182 20.96 12.27 -4.88
N GLN A 183 20.39 11.12 -4.48
CA GLN A 183 21.04 10.16 -3.58
C GLN A 183 21.98 9.18 -4.32
N GLY A 184 21.98 9.17 -5.66
CA GLY A 184 22.78 8.26 -6.49
C GLY A 184 22.40 6.78 -6.35
N ARG A 185 21.25 6.48 -5.75
CA ARG A 185 20.71 5.13 -5.55
C ARG A 185 19.21 5.16 -5.30
N GLN A 186 18.58 3.99 -5.40
CA GLN A 186 17.16 3.83 -5.09
C GLN A 186 16.94 3.87 -3.57
N VAL A 187 16.65 5.05 -3.04
CA VAL A 187 16.34 5.29 -1.62
C VAL A 187 14.85 5.28 -1.36
N VAL A 188 14.05 5.77 -2.30
CA VAL A 188 12.60 5.86 -2.18
C VAL A 188 11.97 4.85 -3.12
N LEU A 189 11.11 4.02 -2.57
CA LEU A 189 10.24 3.09 -3.28
C LEU A 189 8.79 3.53 -3.11
N ILE A 190 7.91 3.16 -4.03
CA ILE A 190 6.47 3.40 -3.91
C ILE A 190 5.75 2.07 -3.67
N SER A 191 5.00 1.98 -2.57
CA SER A 191 4.01 0.93 -2.36
C SER A 191 2.70 1.36 -3.01
N PRO A 192 2.27 0.73 -4.12
CA PRO A 192 1.15 1.20 -4.96
C PRO A 192 -0.22 0.82 -4.39
N VAL A 193 -0.44 1.09 -3.11
CA VAL A 193 -1.68 0.73 -2.38
C VAL A 193 -2.90 1.38 -3.02
N GLY A 194 -2.79 2.63 -3.48
CA GLY A 194 -3.91 3.31 -4.13
C GLY A 194 -4.39 2.57 -5.40
N VAL A 195 -3.45 2.08 -6.21
CA VAL A 195 -3.76 1.29 -7.42
C VAL A 195 -4.37 -0.07 -7.04
N ALA A 196 -3.82 -0.73 -6.02
CA ALA A 196 -4.36 -2.00 -5.52
C ALA A 196 -5.78 -1.83 -4.94
N THR A 197 -6.00 -0.76 -4.19
CA THR A 197 -7.33 -0.44 -3.62
C THR A 197 -8.36 -0.19 -4.71
N MET A 198 -7.98 0.50 -5.81
CA MET A 198 -8.92 0.70 -6.93
C MET A 198 -9.33 -0.62 -7.60
N LYS A 199 -8.42 -1.57 -7.76
CA LYS A 199 -8.77 -2.91 -8.26
C LYS A 199 -9.75 -3.62 -7.34
N LEU A 200 -9.57 -3.51 -6.02
CA LEU A 200 -10.52 -4.07 -5.06
C LEU A 200 -11.89 -3.38 -5.17
N VAL A 201 -11.92 -2.05 -5.28
CA VAL A 201 -13.16 -1.26 -5.45
C VAL A 201 -13.92 -1.71 -6.69
N GLU A 202 -13.23 -1.85 -7.83
CA GLU A 202 -13.82 -2.32 -9.09
C GLU A 202 -14.36 -3.74 -8.93
N MET A 203 -13.59 -4.64 -8.32
CA MET A 203 -14.02 -6.03 -8.09
C MET A 203 -15.28 -6.11 -7.22
N VAL A 204 -15.40 -5.27 -6.19
CA VAL A 204 -16.63 -5.19 -5.37
C VAL A 204 -17.79 -4.63 -6.19
N ALA A 205 -17.57 -3.57 -6.95
CA ALA A 205 -18.59 -2.96 -7.80
C ALA A 205 -19.15 -3.94 -8.85
N ASP A 206 -18.29 -4.81 -9.37
CA ASP A 206 -18.63 -5.84 -10.34
C ASP A 206 -19.24 -7.11 -9.67
N GLY A 207 -19.41 -7.12 -8.34
CA GLY A 207 -19.96 -8.26 -7.59
C GLY A 207 -19.03 -9.48 -7.52
N MET A 208 -17.74 -9.30 -7.80
CA MET A 208 -16.74 -10.38 -7.83
C MET A 208 -16.00 -10.57 -6.51
N PHE A 209 -16.20 -9.71 -5.51
CA PHE A 209 -15.57 -9.87 -4.20
C PHE A 209 -16.55 -10.48 -3.20
N PRO A 210 -16.27 -11.66 -2.62
CA PRO A 210 -17.23 -12.38 -1.79
C PRO A 210 -17.55 -11.61 -0.50
N GLY A 211 -18.84 -11.54 -0.15
CA GLY A 211 -19.31 -11.00 1.11
C GLY A 211 -19.33 -9.47 1.24
N ILE A 212 -18.91 -8.73 0.22
CA ILE A 212 -19.06 -7.27 0.13
C ILE A 212 -19.69 -6.95 -1.22
N THR A 213 -20.82 -6.27 -1.21
CA THR A 213 -21.58 -5.94 -2.43
C THR A 213 -21.61 -4.44 -2.73
N ASP A 214 -21.31 -3.60 -1.75
CA ASP A 214 -21.23 -2.16 -1.92
C ASP A 214 -19.77 -1.69 -1.70
N PRO A 215 -19.13 -1.06 -2.69
CA PRO A 215 -17.78 -0.53 -2.52
C PRO A 215 -17.64 0.44 -1.35
N ALA A 216 -18.73 1.09 -0.91
CA ALA A 216 -18.71 1.98 0.25
C ALA A 216 -18.38 1.24 1.56
N ASP A 217 -18.65 -0.06 1.63
CA ASP A 217 -18.35 -0.90 2.81
C ASP A 217 -16.86 -1.18 2.98
N LEU A 218 -16.04 -0.84 1.99
CA LEU A 218 -14.58 -0.86 2.11
C LEU A 218 -14.05 0.23 3.04
N TRP A 219 -14.88 1.18 3.44
CA TRP A 219 -14.54 2.23 4.40
C TRP A 219 -15.51 2.26 5.57
N THR A 220 -15.00 2.61 6.74
CA THR A 220 -15.83 2.72 7.95
C THR A 220 -16.78 3.93 7.88
N GLN A 221 -17.80 3.93 8.71
CA GLN A 221 -18.80 5.01 8.71
C GLN A 221 -18.23 6.35 9.16
N PHE A 222 -17.24 6.34 10.06
CA PHE A 222 -16.63 7.54 10.59
C PHE A 222 -15.34 7.87 9.85
N ASN A 223 -15.22 9.10 9.38
CA ASN A 223 -14.02 9.67 8.77
C ASN A 223 -13.47 8.94 7.54
N MET A 224 -14.26 8.09 6.89
CA MET A 224 -13.83 7.37 5.68
C MET A 224 -12.55 6.56 5.85
N HIS A 225 -12.28 6.07 7.05
CA HIS A 225 -11.16 5.18 7.31
C HIS A 225 -11.37 3.82 6.63
N SER A 226 -10.30 3.25 6.15
CA SER A 226 -10.30 1.93 5.53
C SER A 226 -10.82 0.85 6.48
N ASN A 227 -11.61 -0.08 5.94
CA ASN A 227 -12.01 -1.27 6.67
C ASN A 227 -10.88 -2.32 6.70
N ARG A 228 -11.13 -3.45 7.36
CA ARG A 228 -10.17 -4.56 7.50
C ARG A 228 -9.60 -5.08 6.17
N HIS A 229 -10.40 -5.11 5.11
CA HIS A 229 -9.99 -5.65 3.81
C HIS A 229 -8.98 -4.71 3.12
N VAL A 230 -9.25 -3.40 3.12
CA VAL A 230 -8.31 -2.41 2.58
C VAL A 230 -7.04 -2.34 3.42
N LEU A 231 -7.15 -2.46 4.76
CA LEU A 231 -5.98 -2.49 5.64
C LEU A 231 -5.10 -3.73 5.42
N ALA A 232 -5.71 -4.91 5.25
CA ALA A 232 -4.99 -6.13 4.92
C ALA A 232 -4.30 -6.02 3.54
N LEU A 233 -5.02 -5.52 2.53
CA LEU A 233 -4.46 -5.25 1.20
C LEU A 233 -3.26 -4.29 1.27
N THR A 234 -3.40 -3.23 2.05
CA THR A 234 -2.33 -2.25 2.31
C THR A 234 -1.09 -2.92 2.91
N ALA A 235 -1.27 -3.74 3.95
CA ALA A 235 -0.17 -4.45 4.59
C ALA A 235 0.52 -5.44 3.63
N TYR A 236 -0.24 -6.14 2.80
CA TYR A 236 0.32 -7.04 1.78
C TYR A 236 1.15 -6.26 0.74
N CYS A 237 0.66 -5.11 0.26
CA CYS A 237 1.43 -4.26 -0.65
C CYS A 237 2.72 -3.74 0.00
N ASN A 238 2.62 -3.28 1.25
CA ASN A 238 3.76 -2.73 1.98
C ASN A 238 4.84 -3.80 2.20
N VAL A 239 4.47 -5.00 2.66
CA VAL A 239 5.42 -6.10 2.87
C VAL A 239 6.04 -6.56 1.56
N ALA A 240 5.25 -6.68 0.50
CA ALA A 240 5.76 -6.98 -0.83
C ALA A 240 6.78 -5.94 -1.30
N THR A 241 6.50 -4.65 -1.13
CA THR A 241 7.42 -3.56 -1.53
C THR A 241 8.66 -3.52 -0.63
N MET A 242 8.50 -3.67 0.70
CA MET A 242 9.62 -3.62 1.64
C MET A 242 10.62 -4.76 1.44
N TYR A 243 10.12 -5.96 1.15
CA TYR A 243 10.94 -7.17 1.22
C TYR A 243 11.01 -7.95 -0.10
N GLY A 244 10.28 -7.54 -1.13
CA GLY A 244 10.27 -8.25 -2.41
C GLY A 244 9.64 -9.65 -2.33
N VAL A 245 8.87 -9.95 -1.29
CA VAL A 245 8.23 -11.26 -1.09
C VAL A 245 6.77 -11.24 -1.50
N SER A 246 6.34 -12.32 -2.12
CA SER A 246 4.94 -12.50 -2.45
C SER A 246 4.11 -12.73 -1.17
N PRO A 247 3.03 -11.97 -0.95
CA PRO A 247 2.12 -12.25 0.15
C PRO A 247 1.20 -13.44 -0.10
N VAL A 248 1.20 -14.00 -1.31
CA VAL A 248 0.28 -15.09 -1.70
C VAL A 248 0.51 -16.33 -0.84
N GLY A 249 -0.56 -16.83 -0.23
CA GLY A 249 -0.53 -17.99 0.65
C GLY A 249 -0.13 -17.71 2.10
N LEU A 250 0.25 -16.48 2.46
CA LEU A 250 0.52 -16.13 3.84
C LEU A 250 -0.76 -16.19 4.69
N LYS A 251 -0.60 -16.57 5.95
CA LYS A 251 -1.69 -16.64 6.93
C LYS A 251 -1.37 -15.77 8.15
N PRO A 252 -1.44 -14.42 8.01
CA PRO A 252 -1.20 -13.54 9.13
C PRO A 252 -2.26 -13.73 10.23
N ASP A 253 -1.80 -13.74 11.47
CA ASP A 253 -2.69 -13.73 12.64
C ASP A 253 -3.17 -12.31 12.91
N PHE A 254 -4.36 -12.00 12.48
CA PHE A 254 -5.00 -10.71 12.72
C PHE A 254 -5.85 -10.66 14.00
N SER A 255 -5.94 -11.75 14.77
CA SER A 255 -6.78 -11.82 15.96
C SER A 255 -6.38 -10.85 17.07
N LYS A 256 -5.11 -10.44 17.07
CA LYS A 256 -4.53 -9.51 18.05
C LYS A 256 -4.37 -8.09 17.53
N VAL A 257 -4.83 -7.83 16.31
CA VAL A 257 -4.65 -6.55 15.63
C VAL A 257 -5.98 -5.82 15.59
N GLY A 258 -6.02 -4.65 16.20
CA GLY A 258 -7.12 -3.70 16.09
C GLY A 258 -6.73 -2.52 15.20
N TYR A 259 -7.71 -1.84 14.62
CA TYR A 259 -7.50 -0.62 13.86
C TYR A 259 -8.53 0.46 14.21
N GLY A 260 -8.16 1.71 13.99
CA GLY A 260 -8.97 2.87 14.36
C GLY A 260 -8.82 3.27 15.84
N GLY A 261 -8.95 4.54 16.16
CA GLY A 261 -9.02 5.08 17.53
C GLY A 261 -7.85 4.73 18.46
N GLY A 262 -6.67 4.46 17.93
CA GLY A 262 -5.51 4.05 18.76
C GLY A 262 -5.48 2.55 19.12
N GLY A 263 -6.23 1.70 18.41
CA GLY A 263 -6.15 0.23 18.55
C GLY A 263 -6.86 -0.37 19.75
N LYS A 264 -7.18 0.42 20.78
CA LYS A 264 -7.84 -0.05 22.03
C LYS A 264 -8.95 0.88 22.53
N GLY A 265 -9.28 1.93 21.79
CA GLY A 265 -10.31 2.90 22.16
C GLY A 265 -11.72 2.52 21.72
N PRO A 266 -12.76 3.23 22.21
CA PRO A 266 -14.11 3.08 21.70
C PRO A 266 -14.12 3.39 20.20
N GLY A 267 -14.48 2.41 19.38
CA GLY A 267 -14.44 2.49 17.92
C GLY A 267 -13.31 1.68 17.26
N ALA A 268 -12.42 1.04 18.04
CA ALA A 268 -11.47 0.08 17.51
C ALA A 268 -12.22 -1.08 16.83
N GLN A 269 -11.87 -1.37 15.58
CA GLN A 269 -12.45 -2.47 14.83
C GLN A 269 -11.48 -3.64 14.80
N SER A 270 -12.04 -4.86 14.84
CA SER A 270 -11.24 -6.07 14.70
C SER A 270 -10.84 -6.31 13.25
N MET A 271 -9.63 -6.77 13.05
CA MET A 271 -9.16 -7.31 11.77
C MET A 271 -9.67 -8.74 11.50
N GLU A 272 -10.35 -9.37 12.46
CA GLU A 272 -10.94 -10.70 12.29
C GLU A 272 -12.07 -10.71 11.24
N GLY A 273 -12.39 -11.90 10.72
CA GLY A 273 -13.49 -12.10 9.79
C GLY A 273 -13.12 -11.92 8.31
N ILE A 274 -11.84 -11.80 7.97
CA ILE A 274 -11.39 -11.97 6.58
C ILE A 274 -11.35 -13.46 6.28
N THR A 275 -12.20 -13.93 5.35
CA THR A 275 -12.22 -15.34 4.95
C THR A 275 -10.97 -15.73 4.18
N ASP A 276 -10.68 -17.04 4.07
CA ASP A 276 -9.53 -17.53 3.29
C ASP A 276 -9.65 -17.15 1.81
N GLU A 277 -10.86 -17.14 1.27
CA GLU A 277 -11.11 -16.73 -0.11
C GLU A 277 -10.84 -15.23 -0.30
N GLN A 278 -11.38 -14.37 0.57
CA GLN A 278 -11.10 -12.93 0.55
C GLN A 278 -9.61 -12.64 0.70
N ARG A 279 -8.95 -13.35 1.61
CA ARG A 279 -7.49 -13.23 1.82
C ARG A 279 -6.71 -13.55 0.55
N ALA A 280 -7.04 -14.65 -0.12
CA ALA A 280 -6.37 -15.05 -1.35
C ALA A 280 -6.53 -14.00 -2.46
N ILE A 281 -7.73 -13.42 -2.60
CA ILE A 281 -7.99 -12.33 -3.56
C ILE A 281 -7.14 -11.11 -3.23
N LEU A 282 -7.15 -10.65 -1.98
CA LEU A 282 -6.38 -9.47 -1.54
C LEU A 282 -4.87 -9.67 -1.76
N GLN A 283 -4.35 -10.84 -1.48
CA GLN A 283 -2.94 -11.19 -1.69
C GLN A 283 -2.56 -11.19 -3.18
N ASN A 284 -3.43 -11.74 -4.03
CA ASN A 284 -3.21 -11.72 -5.48
C ASN A 284 -3.24 -10.29 -6.03
N ILE A 285 -4.22 -9.46 -5.63
CA ILE A 285 -4.28 -8.05 -6.02
C ILE A 285 -3.00 -7.33 -5.61
N ALA A 286 -2.55 -7.52 -4.36
CA ALA A 286 -1.33 -6.90 -3.86
C ALA A 286 -0.11 -7.31 -4.68
N TRP A 287 0.12 -8.62 -4.85
CA TRP A 287 1.29 -9.12 -5.56
C TRP A 287 1.31 -8.70 -7.02
N GLU A 288 0.21 -8.87 -7.73
CA GLU A 288 0.11 -8.44 -9.13
C GLU A 288 0.34 -6.94 -9.30
N THR A 289 -0.13 -6.13 -8.35
CA THR A 289 0.04 -4.69 -8.44
C THR A 289 1.48 -4.31 -8.15
N VAL A 290 2.04 -4.78 -7.04
CA VAL A 290 3.40 -4.42 -6.61
C VAL A 290 4.45 -4.97 -7.58
N SER A 291 4.33 -6.22 -8.03
CA SER A 291 5.32 -6.84 -8.94
C SER A 291 5.35 -6.24 -10.34
N LYS A 292 4.29 -5.53 -10.75
CA LYS A 292 4.20 -4.87 -12.06
C LYS A 292 4.47 -3.36 -11.99
N TYR A 293 4.57 -2.79 -10.78
CA TYR A 293 4.71 -1.36 -10.62
C TYR A 293 6.20 -0.96 -10.64
N PRO A 294 6.64 -0.08 -11.56
CA PRO A 294 8.06 0.19 -11.78
C PRO A 294 8.80 0.74 -10.56
N TYR A 295 8.09 1.51 -9.72
CA TYR A 295 8.68 2.17 -8.55
C TYR A 295 8.62 1.33 -7.28
N SER A 296 8.15 0.09 -7.34
CA SER A 296 8.10 -0.81 -6.18
C SER A 296 9.46 -1.38 -5.78
N GLY A 297 10.46 -1.27 -6.66
CA GLY A 297 11.78 -1.85 -6.45
C GLY A 297 11.84 -3.37 -6.67
N ILE A 298 10.75 -3.98 -7.12
CA ILE A 298 10.75 -5.40 -7.51
C ILE A 298 11.17 -5.48 -8.98
N THR A 299 12.42 -5.83 -9.19
CA THR A 299 12.93 -6.17 -10.54
C THR A 299 12.47 -7.58 -10.89
N LYS A 300 11.87 -7.71 -12.07
CA LYS A 300 11.64 -9.03 -12.69
C LYS A 300 12.94 -9.55 -13.31
#